data_d0fb132777f73c585fce5f793fee0508
#
_entry.id   d0fb132777f73c585fce5f793fee0508
#
_cell.length_a   1.000
_cell.length_b   1.000
_cell.length_c   1.000
_cell.angle_alpha   90.00
_cell.angle_beta   90.00
_cell.angle_gamma   90.00
#
_symmetry.space_group_name_H-M   'P 1'
#
loop_
_entity.id
_entity.type
_entity.pdbx_description
1 polymer ?
#
loop_
_entity_poly.entity_id
_entity_poly.type
_entity_poly.pdbx_seq_one_letter_code
_entity_poly.pdbx_strand_id
1 'polypeptide(L)'
;QVAEEHPDFSTIYKLAFEISKLSQATFAVLPSYANSVGLHAINVLPEKDGLNARTMLEKKLKAYILLNIEPQLDASNAQLMKNAIVSSDFTVALTSYNSKYLENVDVLLPISPFTESSGTIVNMEGRVQSYAAVTQPLGQSRPAWKVLRVLANHLDLKGFDYESSLDVKKAHIKFKNQFISKELSNEIDITSDYKIRNTKPKQFSRIGEIHQYLIDPIVRRAPSLQAAIRKSKAFAKLHPLEMKTLRLKANDKIKVMQGNQWASLMVIEDISIPEGSIYIPSGIDETANLADIYGDITVQKIIPRGAS
;
A
#
# COMPACT_ATOMS: atom_id res chain seq x y z
N GLN A 1 -7.24 -0.58 -7.69
CA GLN A 1 -5.96 -0.10 -7.14
C GLN A 1 -5.74 1.38 -7.47
N VAL A 2 -5.71 1.78 -8.75
CA VAL A 2 -5.48 3.19 -9.14
C VAL A 2 -6.48 4.14 -8.47
N ALA A 3 -7.75 3.78 -8.41
CA ALA A 3 -8.78 4.61 -7.79
C ALA A 3 -8.60 4.74 -6.28
N GLU A 4 -8.26 3.67 -5.57
CA GLU A 4 -8.10 3.67 -4.10
C GLU A 4 -6.94 4.54 -3.63
N GLU A 5 -5.90 4.66 -4.45
CA GLU A 5 -4.71 5.46 -4.15
C GLU A 5 -4.82 6.91 -4.63
N HIS A 6 -5.89 7.25 -5.36
CA HIS A 6 -6.10 8.61 -5.85
C HIS A 6 -6.54 9.55 -4.71
N PRO A 7 -6.01 10.77 -4.61
CA PRO A 7 -6.38 11.73 -3.56
C PRO A 7 -7.89 12.03 -3.49
N ASP A 8 -8.57 11.94 -4.63
CA ASP A 8 -10.02 12.16 -4.73
C ASP A 8 -10.83 10.86 -4.82
N PHE A 9 -10.30 9.74 -4.27
CA PHE A 9 -10.93 8.42 -4.33
C PHE A 9 -12.40 8.45 -3.90
N SER A 10 -12.72 9.08 -2.77
CA SER A 10 -14.09 9.14 -2.26
C SER A 10 -15.04 9.83 -3.25
N THR A 11 -14.58 10.88 -3.93
CA THR A 11 -15.35 11.57 -4.96
C THR A 11 -15.56 10.70 -6.20
N ILE A 12 -14.49 10.03 -6.66
CA ILE A 12 -14.54 9.10 -7.81
C ILE A 12 -15.51 7.96 -7.53
N TYR A 13 -15.41 7.37 -6.34
CA TYR A 13 -16.27 6.28 -5.91
C TYR A 13 -17.75 6.69 -5.91
N LYS A 14 -18.09 7.84 -5.31
CA LYS A 14 -19.46 8.31 -5.28
C LYS A 14 -19.99 8.66 -6.66
N LEU A 15 -19.22 9.34 -7.49
CA LEU A 15 -19.64 9.63 -8.86
C LEU A 15 -19.94 8.35 -9.63
N ALA A 16 -19.08 7.33 -9.52
CA ALA A 16 -19.31 6.02 -10.14
C ALA A 16 -20.59 5.35 -9.61
N PHE A 17 -20.84 5.44 -8.30
CA PHE A 17 -22.06 4.92 -7.68
C PHE A 17 -23.31 5.66 -8.16
N GLU A 18 -23.30 7.00 -8.23
CA GLU A 18 -24.43 7.78 -8.75
C GLU A 18 -24.68 7.50 -10.25
N ILE A 19 -23.62 7.35 -11.05
CA ILE A 19 -23.75 6.94 -12.45
C ILE A 19 -24.43 5.55 -12.55
N SER A 20 -24.07 4.60 -11.69
CA SER A 20 -24.70 3.29 -11.67
C SER A 20 -26.18 3.35 -11.36
N LYS A 21 -26.61 4.20 -10.44
CA LYS A 21 -28.03 4.43 -10.15
C LYS A 21 -28.79 5.00 -11.34
N LEU A 22 -28.22 6.03 -11.97
CA LEU A 22 -28.84 6.69 -13.14
C LEU A 22 -28.95 5.75 -14.34
N SER A 23 -27.96 4.91 -14.56
CA SER A 23 -27.91 3.95 -15.67
C SER A 23 -28.56 2.61 -15.34
N GLN A 24 -29.03 2.40 -14.11
CA GLN A 24 -29.52 1.11 -13.59
C GLN A 24 -28.50 -0.03 -13.73
N ALA A 25 -27.21 0.30 -13.74
CA ALA A 25 -26.12 -0.66 -13.80
C ALA A 25 -25.79 -1.22 -12.41
N THR A 26 -25.28 -2.45 -12.38
CA THR A 26 -24.74 -3.02 -11.13
C THR A 26 -23.42 -2.36 -10.79
N PHE A 27 -23.30 -1.83 -9.57
CA PHE A 27 -22.06 -1.29 -9.05
C PHE A 27 -21.35 -2.32 -8.18
N ALA A 28 -20.10 -2.55 -8.46
CA ALA A 28 -19.25 -3.42 -7.63
C ALA A 28 -17.84 -2.85 -7.54
N VAL A 29 -17.17 -3.09 -6.42
CA VAL A 29 -15.78 -2.70 -6.18
C VAL A 29 -14.92 -3.95 -6.11
N LEU A 30 -13.87 -3.98 -6.91
CA LEU A 30 -12.84 -5.02 -6.82
C LEU A 30 -11.81 -4.59 -5.77
N PRO A 31 -11.77 -5.24 -4.59
CA PRO A 31 -10.81 -4.89 -3.56
C PRO A 31 -9.39 -5.23 -3.98
N SER A 32 -8.42 -4.42 -3.56
CA SER A 32 -7.02 -4.59 -3.91
C SER A 32 -6.37 -5.84 -3.31
N TYR A 33 -6.88 -6.33 -2.18
CA TYR A 33 -6.29 -7.45 -1.45
C TYR A 33 -7.30 -8.57 -1.19
N ALA A 34 -6.79 -9.80 -1.15
CA ALA A 34 -7.59 -11.02 -1.01
C ALA A 34 -8.51 -11.07 0.22
N ASN A 35 -8.19 -10.35 1.30
CA ASN A 35 -8.98 -10.33 2.53
C ASN A 35 -9.52 -8.94 2.90
N SER A 36 -9.59 -7.99 1.99
CA SER A 36 -10.14 -6.65 2.28
C SER A 36 -11.56 -6.73 2.84
N VAL A 37 -12.42 -7.55 2.23
CA VAL A 37 -13.80 -7.76 2.71
C VAL A 37 -13.82 -8.39 4.10
N GLY A 38 -12.92 -9.32 4.39
CA GLY A 38 -12.80 -9.93 5.72
C GLY A 38 -12.43 -8.92 6.80
N LEU A 39 -11.48 -8.04 6.53
CA LEU A 39 -11.08 -6.98 7.47
C LEU A 39 -12.24 -5.99 7.75
N HIS A 40 -12.99 -5.60 6.72
CA HIS A 40 -14.21 -4.81 6.90
C HIS A 40 -15.29 -5.54 7.71
N ALA A 41 -15.48 -6.82 7.45
CA ALA A 41 -16.49 -7.63 8.14
C ALA A 41 -16.25 -7.76 9.65
N ILE A 42 -14.99 -7.76 10.08
CA ILE A 42 -14.60 -7.82 11.50
C ILE A 42 -14.24 -6.45 12.08
N ASN A 43 -14.58 -5.37 11.40
CA ASN A 43 -14.37 -3.99 11.84
C ASN A 43 -12.90 -3.64 12.15
N VAL A 44 -11.93 -4.14 11.38
CA VAL A 44 -10.54 -3.67 11.46
C VAL A 44 -10.42 -2.32 10.72
N LEU A 45 -11.11 -1.34 11.24
CA LEU A 45 -11.15 0.04 10.75
C LEU A 45 -11.08 0.98 11.95
N PRO A 46 -10.47 2.15 11.80
CA PRO A 46 -10.48 3.14 12.87
C PRO A 46 -11.92 3.62 13.11
N GLU A 47 -12.37 3.50 14.35
CA GLU A 47 -13.64 4.09 14.82
C GLU A 47 -13.42 5.56 15.23
N LYS A 48 -14.47 6.20 15.80
CA LYS A 48 -14.56 7.66 16.07
C LYS A 48 -13.27 8.35 16.51
N ASP A 49 -12.51 7.75 17.44
CA ASP A 49 -11.27 8.30 17.98
C ASP A 49 -10.02 7.57 17.47
N GLY A 50 -10.22 6.58 16.60
CA GLY A 50 -9.15 5.80 16.01
C GLY A 50 -8.43 6.57 14.90
N LEU A 51 -7.15 6.30 14.76
CA LEU A 51 -6.32 6.90 13.72
C LEU A 51 -6.19 5.92 12.55
N ASN A 52 -6.41 6.40 11.33
CA ASN A 52 -6.02 5.64 10.14
C ASN A 52 -4.49 5.67 9.96
N ALA A 53 -3.96 4.81 9.11
CA ALA A 53 -2.52 4.67 8.90
C ALA A 53 -1.83 6.01 8.59
N ARG A 54 -2.39 6.83 7.69
CA ARG A 54 -1.83 8.15 7.36
C ARG A 54 -1.77 9.07 8.58
N THR A 55 -2.87 9.16 9.32
CA THR A 55 -2.94 10.03 10.52
C THR A 55 -2.00 9.53 11.63
N MET A 56 -1.80 8.22 11.77
CA MET A 56 -0.80 7.66 12.68
C MET A 56 0.60 8.16 12.35
N LEU A 57 0.96 8.17 11.07
CA LEU A 57 2.29 8.61 10.62
C LEU A 57 2.47 10.13 10.76
N GLU A 58 1.42 10.92 10.49
CA GLU A 58 1.44 12.37 10.61
C GLU A 58 1.50 12.86 12.07
N LYS A 59 0.85 12.14 13.00
CA LYS A 59 0.78 12.50 14.43
C LYS A 59 2.01 12.15 15.27
N LYS A 60 3.00 11.45 14.71
CA LYS A 60 4.22 11.03 15.45
C LYS A 60 3.87 10.33 16.77
N LEU A 61 3.41 9.12 16.69
CA LEU A 61 3.06 8.32 17.85
C LEU A 61 4.32 7.92 18.63
N LYS A 62 4.18 7.68 19.94
CA LYS A 62 5.28 7.21 20.81
C LYS A 62 5.77 5.83 20.44
N ALA A 63 4.87 4.94 19.99
CA ALA A 63 5.23 3.58 19.60
C ALA A 63 4.44 3.10 18.39
N TYR A 64 5.04 2.18 17.63
CA TYR A 64 4.41 1.51 16.50
C TYR A 64 4.55 0.00 16.61
N ILE A 65 3.51 -0.71 16.21
CA ILE A 65 3.55 -2.15 15.92
C ILE A 65 3.30 -2.32 14.43
N LEU A 66 4.30 -2.81 13.71
CA LEU A 66 4.23 -3.09 12.28
C LEU A 66 3.94 -4.57 12.07
N LEU A 67 2.85 -4.91 11.40
CA LEU A 67 2.49 -6.29 11.13
C LEU A 67 2.70 -6.60 9.64
N ASN A 68 3.76 -7.36 9.36
CA ASN A 68 4.15 -7.82 8.02
C ASN A 68 4.27 -6.68 6.98
N ILE A 69 4.82 -5.55 7.39
CA ILE A 69 5.01 -4.34 6.59
C ILE A 69 6.50 -4.10 6.36
N GLU A 70 6.88 -3.79 5.13
CA GLU A 70 8.19 -3.25 4.75
C GLU A 70 8.04 -1.73 4.51
N PRO A 71 8.44 -0.87 5.45
CA PRO A 71 8.02 0.53 5.51
C PRO A 71 8.15 1.33 4.22
N GLN A 72 9.28 1.23 3.52
CA GLN A 72 9.51 2.00 2.31
C GLN A 72 8.86 1.40 1.05
N LEU A 73 8.39 0.15 1.10
CA LEU A 73 7.78 -0.53 -0.04
C LEU A 73 6.25 -0.58 0.05
N ASP A 74 5.71 -0.60 1.27
CA ASP A 74 4.28 -0.79 1.51
C ASP A 74 3.55 0.51 1.86
N ALA A 75 4.28 1.59 2.19
CA ALA A 75 3.67 2.89 2.45
C ALA A 75 3.57 3.72 1.17
N SER A 76 2.43 4.39 0.98
CA SER A 76 2.24 5.36 -0.12
C SER A 76 3.22 6.54 -0.04
N ASN A 77 3.63 6.90 1.18
CA ASN A 77 4.66 7.89 1.44
C ASN A 77 5.76 7.27 2.32
N ALA A 78 6.75 6.67 1.67
CA ALA A 78 7.84 5.96 2.32
C ALA A 78 8.66 6.85 3.26
N GLN A 79 8.87 8.13 2.90
CA GLN A 79 9.62 9.05 3.73
C GLN A 79 8.85 9.45 5.00
N LEU A 80 7.54 9.66 4.89
CA LEU A 80 6.68 9.93 6.05
C LEU A 80 6.73 8.75 7.03
N MET A 81 6.62 7.53 6.52
CA MET A 81 6.71 6.31 7.33
C MET A 81 8.08 6.17 8.01
N LYS A 82 9.16 6.36 7.26
CA LYS A 82 10.52 6.33 7.82
C LYS A 82 10.69 7.37 8.94
N ASN A 83 10.23 8.59 8.71
CA ASN A 83 10.33 9.66 9.70
C ASN A 83 9.51 9.35 10.96
N ALA A 84 8.33 8.78 10.82
CA ALA A 84 7.48 8.38 11.94
C ALA A 84 8.16 7.31 12.80
N ILE A 85 8.74 6.27 12.19
CA ILE A 85 9.47 5.21 12.87
C ILE A 85 10.71 5.79 13.60
N VAL A 86 11.53 6.56 12.91
CA VAL A 86 12.77 7.14 13.49
C VAL A 86 12.47 8.11 14.64
N SER A 87 11.32 8.79 14.61
CA SER A 87 10.94 9.75 15.65
C SER A 87 10.13 9.14 16.80
N SER A 88 9.78 7.85 16.73
CA SER A 88 9.09 7.16 17.83
C SER A 88 10.04 6.73 18.93
N ASP A 89 9.50 6.55 20.13
CA ASP A 89 10.28 6.07 21.28
C ASP A 89 10.54 4.56 21.18
N PHE A 90 9.67 3.81 20.47
CA PHE A 90 9.77 2.36 20.36
C PHE A 90 8.98 1.81 19.17
N THR A 91 9.58 0.95 18.38
CA THR A 91 8.91 0.28 17.26
C THR A 91 9.18 -1.23 17.26
N VAL A 92 8.11 -2.01 17.14
CA VAL A 92 8.17 -3.47 17.00
C VAL A 92 7.67 -3.86 15.62
N ALA A 93 8.39 -4.71 14.90
CA ALA A 93 7.90 -5.31 13.67
C ALA A 93 7.73 -6.83 13.83
N LEU A 94 6.51 -7.28 13.54
CA LEU A 94 6.19 -8.68 13.34
C LEU A 94 6.36 -9.00 11.86
N THR A 95 7.37 -9.77 11.50
CA THR A 95 7.75 -9.94 10.09
C THR A 95 8.23 -11.37 9.79
N SER A 96 7.94 -11.83 8.59
CA SER A 96 8.49 -13.10 8.06
C SER A 96 9.86 -12.91 7.41
N TYR A 97 10.33 -11.67 7.25
CA TYR A 97 11.54 -11.37 6.51
C TYR A 97 12.41 -10.35 7.22
N ASN A 98 13.69 -10.66 7.36
CA ASN A 98 14.67 -9.64 7.72
C ASN A 98 14.97 -8.78 6.49
N SER A 99 14.62 -7.50 6.57
CA SER A 99 14.72 -6.55 5.46
C SER A 99 15.52 -5.31 5.87
N LYS A 100 16.32 -4.77 4.95
CA LYS A 100 17.02 -3.49 5.15
C LYS A 100 16.07 -2.32 5.49
N TYR A 101 14.81 -2.43 5.15
CA TYR A 101 13.80 -1.41 5.45
C TYR A 101 13.32 -1.42 6.90
N LEU A 102 13.80 -2.38 7.70
CA LEU A 102 13.49 -2.53 9.11
C LEU A 102 14.69 -2.20 10.02
N GLU A 103 15.74 -1.61 9.48
CA GLU A 103 16.96 -1.27 10.24
C GLU A 103 16.75 -0.28 11.39
N ASN A 104 15.67 0.54 11.33
CA ASN A 104 15.31 1.52 12.36
C ASN A 104 14.22 1.00 13.32
N VAL A 105 13.96 -0.29 13.34
CA VAL A 105 13.00 -0.94 14.24
C VAL A 105 13.74 -1.52 15.43
N ASP A 106 13.23 -1.27 16.64
CA ASP A 106 13.92 -1.69 17.88
C ASP A 106 13.84 -3.19 18.12
N VAL A 107 12.70 -3.82 17.77
CA VAL A 107 12.48 -5.25 17.98
C VAL A 107 11.87 -5.89 16.73
N LEU A 108 12.47 -6.99 16.28
CA LEU A 108 11.93 -7.86 15.23
C LEU A 108 11.40 -9.15 15.87
N LEU A 109 10.10 -9.41 15.72
CA LEU A 109 9.47 -10.66 16.13
C LEU A 109 9.20 -11.51 14.89
N PRO A 110 9.76 -12.73 14.80
CA PRO A 110 9.59 -13.57 13.63
C PRO A 110 8.19 -14.16 13.58
N ILE A 111 7.45 -13.88 12.49
CA ILE A 111 6.17 -14.50 12.21
C ILE A 111 6.23 -15.44 11.01
N SER A 112 5.36 -16.44 11.00
CA SER A 112 5.26 -17.40 9.91
C SER A 112 4.56 -16.79 8.70
N PRO A 113 5.03 -17.07 7.46
CA PRO A 113 4.29 -16.75 6.25
C PRO A 113 3.01 -17.58 6.16
N PHE A 114 2.13 -17.25 5.22
CA PHE A 114 0.82 -17.91 5.09
C PHE A 114 0.92 -19.42 4.82
N THR A 115 1.99 -19.89 4.19
CA THR A 115 2.25 -21.32 3.94
C THR A 115 2.51 -22.12 5.21
N GLU A 116 2.96 -21.46 6.27
CA GLU A 116 3.30 -22.04 7.58
C GLU A 116 2.27 -21.66 8.66
N SER A 117 1.15 -21.08 8.27
CA SER A 117 0.10 -20.61 9.17
C SER A 117 -1.26 -21.00 8.65
N SER A 118 -2.17 -21.39 9.53
CA SER A 118 -3.59 -21.51 9.20
C SER A 118 -4.29 -20.16 9.35
N GLY A 119 -5.32 -19.94 8.55
CA GLY A 119 -6.07 -18.69 8.57
C GLY A 119 -7.43 -18.78 7.92
N THR A 120 -8.10 -17.64 7.88
CA THR A 120 -9.41 -17.49 7.21
C THR A 120 -9.40 -16.18 6.45
N ILE A 121 -9.85 -16.20 5.21
CA ILE A 121 -10.07 -15.06 4.36
C ILE A 121 -11.53 -14.98 3.92
N VAL A 122 -11.98 -13.79 3.60
CA VAL A 122 -13.30 -13.57 3.00
C VAL A 122 -13.08 -12.88 1.66
N ASN A 123 -13.50 -13.55 0.58
CA ASN A 123 -13.34 -13.02 -0.76
C ASN A 123 -14.34 -11.88 -1.05
N MET A 124 -14.23 -11.28 -2.24
CA MET A 124 -15.07 -10.15 -2.65
C MET A 124 -16.57 -10.46 -2.72
N GLU A 125 -16.96 -11.74 -2.84
CA GLU A 125 -18.35 -12.18 -2.80
C GLU A 125 -18.88 -12.37 -1.35
N GLY A 126 -18.03 -12.18 -0.33
CA GLY A 126 -18.36 -12.43 1.06
C GLY A 126 -18.23 -13.91 1.47
N ARG A 127 -17.63 -14.77 0.64
CA ARG A 127 -17.41 -16.18 0.94
C ARG A 127 -16.27 -16.36 1.94
N VAL A 128 -16.55 -17.02 3.06
CA VAL A 128 -15.58 -17.31 4.12
C VAL A 128 -14.84 -18.61 3.79
N GLN A 129 -13.55 -18.51 3.61
CA GLN A 129 -12.67 -19.62 3.22
C GLN A 129 -11.53 -19.77 4.22
N SER A 130 -11.40 -20.94 4.81
CA SER A 130 -10.30 -21.26 5.70
C SER A 130 -9.25 -22.11 4.99
N TYR A 131 -8.00 -21.91 5.35
CA TYR A 131 -6.87 -22.69 4.85
C TYR A 131 -6.02 -23.20 6.02
N ALA A 132 -5.35 -24.32 5.81
CA ALA A 132 -4.43 -24.93 6.75
C ALA A 132 -2.98 -24.61 6.36
N ALA A 133 -2.09 -24.63 7.33
CA ALA A 133 -0.65 -24.60 7.07
C ALA A 133 -0.23 -25.82 6.24
N VAL A 134 0.62 -25.61 5.26
CA VAL A 134 1.19 -26.68 4.42
C VAL A 134 2.40 -27.34 5.11
N THR A 135 3.12 -26.56 5.91
CA THR A 135 4.30 -27.02 6.64
C THR A 135 4.38 -26.36 8.02
N GLN A 136 5.29 -26.85 8.86
CA GLN A 136 5.52 -26.27 10.18
C GLN A 136 6.30 -24.96 10.08
N PRO A 137 6.10 -24.01 11.02
CA PRO A 137 6.89 -22.80 11.11
C PRO A 137 8.39 -23.06 11.20
N LEU A 138 9.18 -22.32 10.44
CA LEU A 138 10.64 -22.45 10.44
C LEU A 138 11.26 -21.81 11.69
N GLY A 139 12.12 -22.56 12.37
CA GLY A 139 12.89 -22.06 13.52
C GLY A 139 12.00 -21.53 14.64
N GLN A 140 12.23 -20.29 15.05
CA GLN A 140 11.48 -19.65 16.14
C GLN A 140 10.23 -18.90 15.66
N SER A 141 9.94 -18.88 14.37
CA SER A 141 8.76 -18.19 13.85
C SER A 141 7.46 -18.82 14.37
N ARG A 142 6.44 -18.02 14.52
CA ARG A 142 5.12 -18.44 14.95
C ARG A 142 4.05 -17.72 14.13
N PRO A 143 2.86 -18.32 13.92
CA PRO A 143 1.74 -17.59 13.33
C PRO A 143 1.50 -16.24 14.03
N ALA A 144 1.31 -15.18 13.27
CA ALA A 144 1.18 -13.82 13.81
C ALA A 144 0.11 -13.71 14.90
N TRP A 145 -1.04 -14.39 14.73
CA TRP A 145 -2.10 -14.39 15.74
C TRP A 145 -1.66 -14.97 17.09
N LYS A 146 -0.75 -15.96 17.11
CA LYS A 146 -0.18 -16.51 18.35
C LYS A 146 0.75 -15.51 19.04
N VAL A 147 1.56 -14.81 18.26
CA VAL A 147 2.44 -13.75 18.80
C VAL A 147 1.61 -12.63 19.41
N LEU A 148 0.58 -12.16 18.69
CA LEU A 148 -0.34 -11.13 19.19
C LEU A 148 -1.12 -11.58 20.42
N ARG A 149 -1.58 -12.83 20.46
CA ARG A 149 -2.23 -13.42 21.64
C ARG A 149 -1.32 -13.36 22.86
N VAL A 150 -0.08 -13.82 22.74
CA VAL A 150 0.87 -13.82 23.84
C VAL A 150 1.20 -12.40 24.28
N LEU A 151 1.38 -11.47 23.33
CA LEU A 151 1.56 -10.05 23.64
C LEU A 151 0.37 -9.48 24.43
N ALA A 152 -0.87 -9.80 24.02
CA ALA A 152 -2.06 -9.38 24.74
C ALA A 152 -2.11 -9.89 26.16
N ASN A 153 -1.72 -11.17 26.39
CA ASN A 153 -1.64 -11.74 27.74
C ASN A 153 -0.58 -11.04 28.59
N HIS A 154 0.57 -10.68 28.03
CA HIS A 154 1.61 -9.89 28.75
C HIS A 154 1.16 -8.46 29.09
N LEU A 155 0.19 -7.94 28.35
CA LEU A 155 -0.44 -6.64 28.60
C LEU A 155 -1.72 -6.74 29.47
N ASP A 156 -1.97 -7.90 30.06
CA ASP A 156 -3.16 -8.19 30.89
C ASP A 156 -4.50 -7.91 30.20
N LEU A 157 -4.53 -8.02 28.86
CA LEU A 157 -5.74 -7.86 28.07
C LEU A 157 -6.60 -9.12 28.13
N LYS A 158 -7.89 -8.96 28.39
CA LYS A 158 -8.85 -10.07 28.48
C LYS A 158 -9.37 -10.47 27.09
N GLY A 159 -9.75 -11.75 26.93
CA GLY A 159 -10.41 -12.25 25.72
C GLY A 159 -9.44 -12.74 24.64
N PHE A 160 -8.19 -13.05 25.00
CA PHE A 160 -7.18 -13.55 24.08
C PHE A 160 -6.76 -15.00 24.34
N ASP A 161 -7.62 -15.81 24.96
CA ASP A 161 -7.32 -17.20 25.34
C ASP A 161 -7.61 -18.21 24.23
N TYR A 162 -7.30 -17.84 22.98
CA TYR A 162 -7.50 -18.70 21.81
C TYR A 162 -6.42 -19.77 21.72
N GLU A 163 -6.84 -21.02 21.47
CA GLU A 163 -5.92 -22.16 21.27
C GLU A 163 -5.66 -22.44 19.79
N SER A 164 -6.61 -22.08 18.92
CA SER A 164 -6.53 -22.32 17.49
C SER A 164 -7.00 -21.13 16.66
N SER A 165 -6.58 -21.07 15.38
CA SER A 165 -7.12 -20.10 14.41
C SER A 165 -8.63 -20.29 14.17
N LEU A 166 -9.15 -21.49 14.44
CA LEU A 166 -10.58 -21.77 14.37
C LEU A 166 -11.35 -21.06 15.50
N ASP A 167 -10.78 -20.98 16.69
CA ASP A 167 -11.40 -20.28 17.81
C ASP A 167 -11.46 -18.77 17.53
N VAL A 168 -10.37 -18.20 16.99
CA VAL A 168 -10.35 -16.79 16.51
C VAL A 168 -11.43 -16.58 15.45
N LYS A 169 -11.55 -17.49 14.47
CA LYS A 169 -12.60 -17.41 13.45
C LYS A 169 -13.98 -17.39 14.06
N LYS A 170 -14.28 -18.36 14.97
CA LYS A 170 -15.61 -18.47 15.62
C LYS A 170 -15.96 -17.24 16.44
N ALA A 171 -14.97 -16.62 17.08
CA ALA A 171 -15.17 -15.44 17.91
C ALA A 171 -15.48 -14.16 17.10
N HIS A 172 -14.89 -14.04 15.91
CA HIS A 172 -14.91 -12.76 15.18
C HIS A 172 -15.70 -12.79 13.88
N ILE A 173 -15.87 -13.94 13.23
CA ILE A 173 -16.56 -14.03 11.94
C ILE A 173 -17.93 -14.65 12.11
N LYS A 174 -18.99 -13.86 11.94
CA LYS A 174 -20.36 -14.36 11.83
C LYS A 174 -20.66 -14.70 10.37
N PHE A 175 -20.99 -15.95 10.09
CA PHE A 175 -21.29 -16.41 8.74
C PHE A 175 -22.42 -17.43 8.71
N LYS A 176 -23.14 -17.51 7.61
CA LYS A 176 -24.18 -18.50 7.32
C LYS A 176 -23.93 -19.07 5.92
N ASN A 177 -24.02 -20.39 5.77
CA ASN A 177 -23.78 -21.05 4.47
C ASN A 177 -22.48 -20.62 3.77
N GLN A 178 -21.39 -20.51 4.53
CA GLN A 178 -20.07 -20.04 4.05
C GLN A 178 -20.00 -18.56 3.62
N PHE A 179 -21.03 -17.77 3.82
CA PHE A 179 -21.01 -16.32 3.54
C PHE A 179 -21.10 -15.51 4.83
N ILE A 180 -20.49 -14.34 4.84
CA ILE A 180 -20.63 -13.41 5.97
C ILE A 180 -22.10 -13.05 6.16
N SER A 181 -22.53 -12.95 7.42
CA SER A 181 -23.92 -12.62 7.76
C SER A 181 -24.21 -11.12 7.70
N LYS A 182 -23.16 -10.28 7.65
CA LYS A 182 -23.28 -8.83 7.54
C LYS A 182 -23.48 -8.45 6.08
N GLU A 183 -24.56 -7.77 5.79
CA GLU A 183 -24.73 -7.11 4.51
C GLU A 183 -23.71 -5.97 4.41
N LEU A 184 -22.90 -6.01 3.38
CA LEU A 184 -21.97 -4.93 3.05
C LEU A 184 -22.72 -3.97 2.13
N SER A 185 -22.97 -2.76 2.60
CA SER A 185 -23.59 -1.72 1.78
C SER A 185 -22.52 -0.98 0.96
N ASN A 186 -22.83 -0.72 -0.30
CA ASN A 186 -22.07 0.22 -1.13
C ASN A 186 -22.50 1.66 -0.91
N GLU A 187 -23.47 1.89 -0.04
CA GLU A 187 -23.90 3.25 0.30
C GLU A 187 -22.82 3.95 1.11
N ILE A 188 -22.31 5.01 0.56
CA ILE A 188 -21.38 5.90 1.24
C ILE A 188 -22.15 7.17 1.59
N ASP A 189 -22.32 7.41 2.89
CA ASP A 189 -22.79 8.71 3.36
C ASP A 189 -21.64 9.71 3.25
N ILE A 190 -21.56 10.37 2.10
CA ILE A 190 -20.58 11.43 1.88
C ILE A 190 -21.29 12.75 2.14
N THR A 191 -21.20 13.22 3.37
CA THR A 191 -21.70 14.51 3.82
C THR A 191 -20.76 15.66 3.49
N SER A 192 -19.57 15.38 2.99
CA SER A 192 -18.58 16.41 2.67
C SER A 192 -18.82 17.04 1.29
N ASP A 193 -18.70 18.35 1.22
CA ASP A 193 -18.69 19.10 -0.03
C ASP A 193 -17.66 18.56 -1.01
N TYR A 194 -18.13 18.18 -2.21
CA TYR A 194 -17.24 17.72 -3.28
C TYR A 194 -16.38 18.86 -3.77
N LYS A 195 -15.15 18.92 -3.36
CA LYS A 195 -14.14 19.77 -3.99
C LYS A 195 -13.32 18.93 -4.93
N ILE A 196 -13.72 18.89 -6.20
CA ILE A 196 -12.79 18.47 -7.26
C ILE A 196 -11.60 19.41 -7.16
N ARG A 197 -10.44 18.87 -6.88
CA ARG A 197 -9.18 19.63 -6.85
C ARG A 197 -8.85 20.06 -8.28
N ASN A 198 -9.41 21.19 -8.69
CA ASN A 198 -9.15 21.75 -10.02
C ASN A 198 -7.85 22.58 -9.99
N THR A 199 -6.76 21.98 -9.52
CA THR A 199 -5.44 22.61 -9.52
C THR A 199 -4.69 22.14 -10.76
N LYS A 200 -4.39 23.07 -11.67
CA LYS A 200 -3.44 22.78 -12.74
C LYS A 200 -2.09 22.43 -12.10
N PRO A 201 -1.44 21.34 -12.52
CA PRO A 201 -0.14 20.98 -12.00
C PRO A 201 0.87 22.10 -12.27
N LYS A 202 1.85 22.26 -11.39
CA LYS A 202 2.92 23.27 -11.57
C LYS A 202 3.68 23.05 -12.88
N GLN A 203 3.96 21.81 -13.23
CA GLN A 203 4.58 21.39 -14.48
C GLN A 203 3.94 20.10 -15.00
N PHE A 204 3.99 19.02 -14.21
CA PHE A 204 3.41 17.72 -14.56
C PHE A 204 2.57 17.15 -13.43
N SER A 205 1.52 16.41 -13.78
CA SER A 205 0.84 15.52 -12.86
C SER A 205 1.56 14.17 -12.84
N ARG A 206 1.89 13.67 -11.65
CA ARG A 206 2.44 12.32 -11.49
C ARG A 206 1.36 11.28 -11.74
N ILE A 207 1.69 10.31 -12.58
CA ILE A 207 0.98 9.03 -12.70
C ILE A 207 1.91 7.99 -12.10
N GLY A 208 1.55 7.44 -10.93
CA GLY A 208 2.32 6.41 -10.26
C GLY A 208 1.67 5.04 -10.41
N GLU A 209 2.48 4.01 -10.40
CA GLU A 209 2.05 2.62 -10.41
C GLU A 209 3.04 1.79 -9.60
N ILE A 210 2.52 0.86 -8.79
CA ILE A 210 3.31 -0.20 -8.18
C ILE A 210 3.11 -1.46 -9.02
N HIS A 211 4.19 -1.94 -9.62
CA HIS A 211 4.12 -3.16 -10.43
C HIS A 211 3.64 -4.35 -9.57
N GLN A 212 2.75 -5.18 -10.11
CA GLN A 212 2.13 -6.31 -9.40
C GLN A 212 3.15 -7.25 -8.72
N TYR A 213 4.35 -7.41 -9.28
CA TYR A 213 5.43 -8.21 -8.67
C TYR A 213 6.18 -7.49 -7.54
N LEU A 214 5.80 -6.28 -7.19
CA LEU A 214 6.36 -5.51 -6.08
C LEU A 214 5.39 -5.38 -4.89
N ILE A 215 4.12 -5.78 -5.05
CA ILE A 215 3.10 -5.63 -4.01
C ILE A 215 3.26 -6.69 -2.92
N ASP A 216 3.53 -7.95 -3.30
CA ASP A 216 3.61 -9.06 -2.37
C ASP A 216 5.04 -9.33 -1.88
N PRO A 217 5.29 -9.48 -0.56
CA PRO A 217 6.63 -9.70 -0.01
C PRO A 217 7.30 -10.99 -0.50
N ILE A 218 6.54 -12.04 -0.79
CA ILE A 218 7.09 -13.30 -1.32
C ILE A 218 7.51 -13.11 -2.77
N VAL A 219 6.65 -12.48 -3.57
CA VAL A 219 6.91 -12.21 -5.00
C VAL A 219 8.10 -11.25 -5.16
N ARG A 220 8.27 -10.28 -4.27
CA ARG A 220 9.47 -9.41 -4.23
C ARG A 220 10.77 -10.22 -4.11
N ARG A 221 10.72 -11.41 -3.53
CA ARG A 221 11.85 -12.31 -3.28
C ARG A 221 11.99 -13.44 -4.29
N ALA A 222 11.14 -13.46 -5.32
CA ALA A 222 11.21 -14.44 -6.40
C ALA A 222 12.14 -13.93 -7.53
N PRO A 223 13.40 -14.43 -7.65
CA PRO A 223 14.40 -13.88 -8.58
C PRO A 223 13.94 -13.86 -10.04
N SER A 224 13.22 -14.89 -10.49
CA SER A 224 12.70 -14.99 -11.85
C SER A 224 11.67 -13.90 -12.16
N LEU A 225 10.74 -13.64 -11.25
CA LEU A 225 9.72 -12.58 -11.41
C LEU A 225 10.37 -11.19 -11.34
N GLN A 226 11.33 -11.01 -10.43
CA GLN A 226 12.06 -9.75 -10.34
C GLN A 226 12.94 -9.49 -11.58
N ALA A 227 13.50 -10.53 -12.21
CA ALA A 227 14.25 -10.39 -13.47
C ALA A 227 13.34 -9.92 -14.61
N ALA A 228 12.08 -10.34 -14.66
CA ALA A 228 11.13 -9.95 -15.69
C ALA A 228 10.83 -8.44 -15.71
N ILE A 229 10.88 -7.77 -14.54
CA ILE A 229 10.59 -6.33 -14.43
C ILE A 229 11.85 -5.46 -14.31
N ARG A 230 13.04 -6.05 -14.21
CA ARG A 230 14.28 -5.31 -13.92
C ARG A 230 14.60 -4.22 -14.93
N LYS A 231 14.25 -4.41 -16.21
CA LYS A 231 14.52 -3.43 -17.29
C LYS A 231 13.61 -2.20 -17.26
N SER A 232 12.44 -2.27 -16.61
CA SER A 232 11.45 -1.18 -16.59
C SER A 232 11.40 -0.41 -15.27
N LYS A 233 12.12 -0.85 -14.24
CA LYS A 233 11.95 -0.38 -12.86
C LYS A 233 12.25 1.10 -12.63
N ALA A 234 13.24 1.65 -13.26
CA ALA A 234 13.78 2.98 -12.89
C ALA A 234 13.65 4.04 -13.98
N PHE A 235 12.66 3.91 -14.86
CA PHE A 235 12.43 4.87 -15.92
C PHE A 235 11.20 5.73 -15.62
N ALA A 236 11.37 7.05 -15.75
CA ALA A 236 10.25 7.95 -15.93
C ALA A 236 9.82 7.93 -17.41
N LYS A 237 8.51 8.09 -17.68
CA LYS A 237 8.01 8.17 -19.05
C LYS A 237 7.31 9.50 -19.27
N LEU A 238 7.60 10.12 -20.40
CA LEU A 238 7.03 11.39 -20.85
C LEU A 238 6.51 11.28 -22.27
N HIS A 239 5.48 12.07 -22.57
CA HIS A 239 5.02 12.24 -23.95
C HIS A 239 6.14 12.81 -24.83
N PRO A 240 6.30 12.40 -26.12
CA PRO A 240 7.34 12.89 -27.01
C PRO A 240 7.39 14.43 -27.14
N LEU A 241 6.26 15.11 -27.14
CA LEU A 241 6.17 16.57 -27.19
C LEU A 241 6.79 17.23 -25.94
N GLU A 242 6.58 16.65 -24.76
CA GLU A 242 7.17 17.13 -23.51
C GLU A 242 8.68 16.88 -23.46
N MET A 243 9.13 15.73 -23.96
CA MET A 243 10.56 15.44 -24.13
C MET A 243 11.24 16.49 -25.00
N LYS A 244 10.61 16.86 -26.13
CA LYS A 244 11.10 17.91 -27.03
C LYS A 244 11.14 19.29 -26.36
N THR A 245 10.07 19.65 -25.67
CA THR A 245 9.95 20.95 -24.94
C THR A 245 11.05 21.10 -23.88
N LEU A 246 11.32 20.02 -23.14
CA LEU A 246 12.37 19.97 -22.10
C LEU A 246 13.78 19.71 -22.67
N ARG A 247 13.94 19.58 -23.99
CA ARG A 247 15.20 19.22 -24.66
C ARG A 247 15.83 17.94 -24.10
N LEU A 248 14.99 16.95 -23.81
CA LEU A 248 15.40 15.64 -23.32
C LEU A 248 15.51 14.65 -24.47
N LYS A 249 16.44 13.71 -24.34
CA LYS A 249 16.59 12.53 -25.20
C LYS A 249 16.29 11.27 -24.39
N ALA A 250 15.92 10.19 -25.07
CA ALA A 250 15.77 8.90 -24.41
C ALA A 250 17.06 8.51 -23.67
N ASN A 251 16.90 8.02 -22.44
CA ASN A 251 17.96 7.71 -21.49
C ASN A 251 18.72 8.91 -20.89
N ASP A 252 18.27 10.13 -21.11
CA ASP A 252 18.78 11.26 -20.31
C ASP A 252 18.44 11.03 -18.83
N LYS A 253 19.36 11.44 -17.96
CA LYS A 253 19.13 11.42 -16.52
C LYS A 253 18.41 12.69 -16.10
N ILE A 254 17.30 12.54 -15.40
CA ILE A 254 16.48 13.63 -14.91
C ILE A 254 16.37 13.61 -13.40
N LYS A 255 16.21 14.77 -12.81
CA LYS A 255 15.79 14.97 -11.43
C LYS A 255 14.29 15.24 -11.44
N VAL A 256 13.52 14.39 -10.80
CA VAL A 256 12.09 14.57 -10.56
C VAL A 256 11.89 15.04 -9.13
N MET A 257 11.10 16.08 -8.92
CA MET A 257 10.88 16.68 -7.61
C MET A 257 9.40 16.72 -7.29
N GLN A 258 9.04 16.31 -6.08
CA GLN A 258 7.68 16.32 -5.53
C GLN A 258 7.70 17.01 -4.16
N GLY A 259 7.27 18.25 -4.10
CA GLY A 259 7.48 19.08 -2.91
C GLY A 259 8.97 19.28 -2.63
N ASN A 260 9.39 18.92 -1.42
CA ASN A 260 10.80 18.98 -1.00
C ASN A 260 11.59 17.68 -1.28
N GLN A 261 10.92 16.67 -1.82
CA GLN A 261 11.51 15.36 -2.09
C GLN A 261 11.92 15.23 -3.55
N TRP A 262 12.90 14.40 -3.82
CA TRP A 262 13.36 14.20 -5.18
C TRP A 262 13.92 12.80 -5.42
N ALA A 263 13.90 12.39 -6.68
CA ALA A 263 14.53 11.18 -7.17
C ALA A 263 15.28 11.46 -8.48
N SER A 264 16.23 10.61 -8.82
CA SER A 264 16.96 10.67 -10.07
C SER A 264 16.63 9.45 -10.91
N LEU A 265 16.08 9.67 -12.09
CA LEU A 265 15.61 8.61 -12.99
C LEU A 265 16.15 8.82 -14.40
N MET A 266 16.22 7.74 -15.15
CA MET A 266 16.34 7.79 -16.61
C MET A 266 14.97 8.09 -17.20
N VAL A 267 14.91 8.82 -18.31
CA VAL A 267 13.65 9.14 -19.01
C VAL A 267 13.58 8.43 -20.34
N ILE A 268 12.39 7.94 -20.67
CA ILE A 268 12.05 7.40 -22.00
C ILE A 268 10.78 8.08 -22.51
N GLU A 269 10.64 8.12 -23.82
CA GLU A 269 9.42 8.59 -24.46
C GLU A 269 8.35 7.50 -24.49
N ASP A 270 7.11 7.89 -24.26
CA ASP A 270 5.95 6.99 -24.35
C ASP A 270 4.72 7.82 -24.76
N ILE A 271 4.24 7.60 -25.97
CA ILE A 271 3.10 8.34 -26.56
C ILE A 271 1.78 8.06 -25.81
N SER A 272 1.71 7.00 -25.01
CA SER A 272 0.52 6.69 -24.21
C SER A 272 0.39 7.57 -22.97
N ILE A 273 1.44 8.30 -22.58
CA ILE A 273 1.39 9.22 -21.45
C ILE A 273 0.74 10.53 -21.93
N PRO A 274 -0.34 11.00 -21.29
CA PRO A 274 -0.96 12.27 -21.64
C PRO A 274 -0.02 13.44 -21.47
N GLU A 275 -0.15 14.47 -22.34
CA GLU A 275 0.54 15.75 -22.16
C GLU A 275 0.23 16.36 -20.78
N GLY A 276 1.20 17.04 -20.18
CA GLY A 276 1.10 17.56 -18.82
C GLY A 276 1.18 16.49 -17.73
N SER A 277 1.48 15.24 -18.08
CA SER A 277 1.65 14.14 -17.14
C SER A 277 3.03 13.49 -17.27
N ILE A 278 3.50 12.88 -16.17
CA ILE A 278 4.71 12.07 -16.13
C ILE A 278 4.43 10.77 -15.39
N TYR A 279 4.76 9.64 -16.01
CA TYR A 279 4.75 8.36 -15.34
C TYR A 279 6.04 8.16 -14.53
N ILE A 280 5.89 7.83 -13.26
CA ILE A 280 7.02 7.54 -12.36
C ILE A 280 6.64 6.28 -11.55
N PRO A 281 7.36 5.16 -11.72
CA PRO A 281 7.09 3.94 -10.98
C PRO A 281 7.23 4.16 -9.48
N SER A 282 6.51 3.37 -8.70
CA SER A 282 6.54 3.38 -7.23
C SER A 282 6.88 1.99 -6.69
N GLY A 283 7.16 1.88 -5.39
CA GLY A 283 7.54 0.62 -4.76
C GLY A 283 8.94 0.13 -5.13
N ILE A 284 9.83 1.02 -5.55
CA ILE A 284 11.24 0.73 -5.87
C ILE A 284 12.17 1.69 -5.12
N ASP A 285 13.41 1.27 -4.90
CA ASP A 285 14.40 2.05 -4.14
C ASP A 285 14.64 3.44 -4.74
N GLU A 286 14.71 3.54 -6.06
CA GLU A 286 15.01 4.77 -6.78
C GLU A 286 13.96 5.87 -6.56
N THR A 287 12.72 5.49 -6.29
CA THR A 287 11.60 6.41 -6.09
C THR A 287 11.07 6.43 -4.65
N ALA A 288 11.69 5.68 -3.74
CA ALA A 288 11.27 5.58 -2.33
C ALA A 288 11.31 6.94 -1.60
N ASN A 289 12.11 7.89 -2.08
CA ASN A 289 12.16 9.23 -1.50
C ASN A 289 11.06 10.17 -2.01
N LEU A 290 10.30 9.78 -3.02
CA LEU A 290 9.17 10.58 -3.49
C LEU A 290 7.99 10.42 -2.51
N ALA A 291 7.11 11.44 -2.50
CA ALA A 291 5.88 11.42 -1.73
C ALA A 291 4.82 10.48 -2.36
N ASP A 292 3.56 10.86 -2.22
CA ASP A 292 2.43 10.08 -2.74
C ASP A 292 2.58 9.77 -4.24
N ILE A 293 2.01 8.66 -4.68
CA ILE A 293 2.08 8.19 -6.08
C ILE A 293 1.35 9.09 -7.08
N TYR A 294 0.59 10.05 -6.59
CA TYR A 294 -0.05 11.13 -7.35
C TYR A 294 0.42 12.49 -6.84
N GLY A 295 0.22 13.52 -7.62
CA GLY A 295 0.51 14.91 -7.25
C GLY A 295 1.42 15.62 -8.23
N ASP A 296 1.82 16.84 -7.88
CA ASP A 296 2.60 17.70 -8.76
C ASP A 296 4.07 17.28 -8.80
N ILE A 297 4.62 17.22 -10.00
CA ILE A 297 6.04 16.93 -10.26
C ILE A 297 6.66 18.08 -11.05
N THR A 298 7.89 18.43 -10.69
CA THR A 298 8.77 19.23 -11.55
C THR A 298 9.96 18.40 -12.00
N VAL A 299 10.39 18.62 -13.24
CA VAL A 299 11.45 17.86 -13.91
C VAL A 299 12.60 18.78 -14.30
N GLN A 300 13.83 18.36 -14.01
CA GLN A 300 15.04 19.04 -14.42
C GLN A 300 16.00 18.04 -15.07
N LYS A 301 16.61 18.43 -16.20
CA LYS A 301 17.70 17.65 -16.80
C LYS A 301 18.93 17.68 -15.90
N ILE A 302 19.52 16.53 -15.63
CA ILE A 302 20.83 16.45 -14.96
C ILE A 302 21.91 16.53 -16.03
N ILE A 303 22.66 17.62 -16.01
CA ILE A 303 23.83 17.77 -16.88
C ILE A 303 25.02 17.16 -16.14
N PRO A 304 25.71 16.17 -16.73
CA PRO A 304 26.93 15.63 -16.14
C PRO A 304 27.96 16.74 -15.92
N ARG A 305 28.55 16.83 -14.73
CA ARG A 305 29.70 17.74 -14.50
C ARG A 305 30.84 17.31 -15.40
N GLY A 306 31.18 18.11 -16.39
CA GLY A 306 32.31 17.86 -17.30
C GLY A 306 31.98 17.83 -18.80
N ALA A 307 30.76 18.12 -19.23
CA ALA A 307 30.38 18.34 -20.63
C ALA A 307 30.25 19.85 -20.88
N SER A 308 31.40 20.55 -20.85
CA SER A 308 31.54 21.92 -21.35
C SER A 308 32.50 21.92 -22.54
#